data_36d1aa0765511f574fec7e7834d00239
#
_entry.id   36d1aa0765511f574fec7e7834d00239
#
_cell.length_a   1.000
_cell.length_b   1.000
_cell.length_c   1.000
_cell.angle_alpha   90.00
_cell.angle_beta   90.00
_cell.angle_gamma   90.00
#
_symmetry.space_group_name_H-M   'P 1'
#
loop_
_entity.id
_entity.type
_entity.pdbx_description
1 polymer ?
#
loop_
_entity_poly.entity_id
_entity_poly.type
_entity_poly.pdbx_seq_one_letter_code
_entity_poly.pdbx_strand_id
1 'polypeptide(L)'
;MPARTISSLTEPDRGHAIHGLVRWAIWSVLEQAEDAVTLVCRLRPQQGWEWSLDLSVTYALTASGLIVTPCARNVGTAAAPFGFGAHPYLSVGEDRVDEVEVAIPAASLLEVDDRLLPVGLAAVDDTDHDFREPRLLGELTLDTAYTDVVADADGCWRVTLAHPHTGRVVTLWADATAYPWLQVFTGDSLPLPARRASGIAVEPMTCPPDAFNTGDDLLVLAPGQEFAAPWGITPG
;
A
#
# COMPACT_ATOMS: atom_id res chain seq x y z
N MET A 1 -14.89 11.26 -18.64
CA MET A 1 -13.79 12.11 -19.14
C MET A 1 -12.92 11.28 -20.04
N PRO A 2 -12.24 11.78 -21.09
CA PRO A 2 -11.33 10.94 -21.87
C PRO A 2 -10.20 10.47 -20.95
N ALA A 3 -9.84 9.20 -21.07
CA ALA A 3 -8.74 8.58 -20.33
C ALA A 3 -7.48 9.44 -20.51
N ARG A 4 -7.00 10.04 -19.42
CA ARG A 4 -5.76 10.82 -19.41
C ARG A 4 -4.63 9.86 -19.12
N THR A 5 -3.83 9.56 -20.11
CA THR A 5 -2.66 8.71 -19.96
C THR A 5 -1.68 9.38 -18.99
N ILE A 6 -1.58 8.87 -17.80
CA ILE A 6 -0.53 9.26 -16.85
C ILE A 6 0.77 8.65 -17.37
N SER A 7 1.69 9.51 -17.79
CA SER A 7 3.12 9.32 -18.07
C SER A 7 3.62 7.95 -18.60
N SER A 8 4.90 7.90 -18.95
CA SER A 8 5.60 6.75 -19.56
C SER A 8 5.26 5.41 -18.90
N LEU A 9 4.89 4.43 -19.73
CA LEU A 9 4.70 3.04 -19.33
C LEU A 9 5.95 2.53 -18.59
N THR A 10 5.77 2.08 -17.36
CA THR A 10 6.83 1.44 -16.57
C THR A 10 6.73 -0.09 -16.57
N GLU A 11 5.59 -0.62 -17.06
CA GLU A 11 5.35 -2.02 -17.41
C GLU A 11 4.84 -2.11 -18.86
N PRO A 12 5.72 -2.01 -19.86
CA PRO A 12 5.31 -1.94 -21.27
C PRO A 12 4.58 -3.20 -21.74
N ASP A 13 4.92 -4.38 -21.22
CA ASP A 13 4.29 -5.65 -21.61
C ASP A 13 2.81 -5.72 -21.22
N ARG A 14 2.42 -5.03 -20.15
CA ARG A 14 1.02 -4.90 -19.72
C ARG A 14 0.37 -3.60 -20.18
N GLY A 15 1.14 -2.64 -20.66
CA GLY A 15 0.68 -1.32 -21.04
C GLY A 15 0.32 -0.44 -19.84
N HIS A 16 1.01 -0.59 -18.71
CA HIS A 16 0.74 0.12 -17.46
C HIS A 16 1.87 1.03 -17.02
N ALA A 17 1.51 2.00 -16.16
CA ALA A 17 2.41 2.70 -15.25
C ALA A 17 2.22 2.12 -13.85
N ILE A 18 3.26 1.50 -13.30
CA ILE A 18 3.25 0.92 -11.95
C ILE A 18 3.86 1.89 -10.93
N HIS A 19 3.33 1.92 -9.71
CA HIS A 19 3.84 2.65 -8.54
C HIS A 19 3.84 4.18 -8.68
N GLY A 20 3.05 4.74 -9.59
CA GLY A 20 2.79 6.17 -9.67
C GLY A 20 3.99 7.06 -10.04
N LEU A 21 3.87 8.35 -9.72
CA LEU A 21 4.76 9.39 -10.24
C LEU A 21 5.98 9.69 -9.35
N VAL A 22 6.00 9.23 -8.10
CA VAL A 22 7.07 9.57 -7.15
C VAL A 22 8.00 8.40 -6.82
N ARG A 23 7.83 7.25 -7.46
CA ARG A 23 8.68 6.06 -7.30
C ARG A 23 10.17 6.36 -7.42
N TRP A 24 10.55 7.23 -8.35
CA TRP A 24 11.94 7.61 -8.64
C TRP A 24 12.21 9.09 -8.34
N ALA A 25 11.31 9.77 -7.64
CA ALA A 25 11.49 11.15 -7.28
C ALA A 25 12.61 11.31 -6.23
N ILE A 26 13.29 12.45 -6.28
CA ILE A 26 14.27 12.80 -5.27
C ILE A 26 13.53 13.44 -4.10
N TRP A 27 13.70 12.87 -2.93
CA TRP A 27 13.19 13.41 -1.67
C TRP A 27 14.31 14.12 -0.91
N SER A 28 13.97 15.19 -0.20
CA SER A 28 14.90 15.95 0.64
C SER A 28 14.45 15.87 2.08
N VAL A 29 15.43 15.87 2.99
CA VAL A 29 15.14 15.96 4.43
C VAL A 29 14.67 17.38 4.74
N LEU A 30 13.46 17.49 5.32
CA LEU A 30 12.92 18.74 5.85
C LEU A 30 13.34 18.92 7.32
N GLU A 31 13.11 17.89 8.13
CA GLU A 31 13.41 17.86 9.54
C GLU A 31 13.96 16.49 9.93
N GLN A 32 14.83 16.47 10.94
CA GLN A 32 15.40 15.26 11.49
C GLN A 32 15.60 15.40 13.01
N ALA A 33 15.16 14.40 13.76
CA ALA A 33 15.40 14.22 15.19
C ALA A 33 16.09 12.87 15.43
N GLU A 34 16.29 12.50 16.67
CA GLU A 34 16.92 11.22 17.05
C GLU A 34 16.05 10.02 16.62
N ASP A 35 14.73 10.17 16.75
CA ASP A 35 13.73 9.13 16.53
C ASP A 35 12.76 9.44 15.39
N ALA A 36 12.94 10.55 14.66
CA ALA A 36 12.05 10.92 13.58
C ALA A 36 12.77 11.62 12.42
N VAL A 37 12.25 11.43 11.21
CA VAL A 37 12.67 12.16 10.01
C VAL A 37 11.46 12.49 9.15
N THR A 38 11.40 13.73 8.64
CA THR A 38 10.42 14.16 7.65
C THR A 38 11.12 14.41 6.32
N LEU A 39 10.66 13.70 5.29
CA LEU A 39 11.09 13.86 3.92
C LEU A 39 10.04 14.63 3.13
N VAL A 40 10.48 15.45 2.18
CA VAL A 40 9.60 16.24 1.30
C VAL A 40 9.96 16.07 -0.16
N CYS A 41 8.92 16.11 -1.00
CA CYS A 41 9.04 16.12 -2.45
C CYS A 41 7.94 17.00 -3.04
N ARG A 42 8.22 17.77 -4.09
CA ARG A 42 7.21 18.50 -4.85
C ARG A 42 6.94 17.82 -6.17
N LEU A 43 5.74 17.27 -6.32
CA LEU A 43 5.24 16.78 -7.59
C LEU A 43 4.73 17.97 -8.43
N ARG A 44 5.44 18.26 -9.50
CA ARG A 44 5.14 19.37 -10.43
C ARG A 44 4.35 18.88 -11.64
N PRO A 45 3.64 19.78 -12.34
CA PRO A 45 3.05 19.45 -13.63
C PRO A 45 4.09 18.88 -14.59
N GLN A 46 3.73 17.79 -15.25
CA GLN A 46 4.54 17.07 -16.22
C GLN A 46 3.66 16.36 -17.23
N GLN A 47 4.22 15.68 -18.20
CA GLN A 47 3.43 14.93 -19.19
C GLN A 47 2.50 13.92 -18.47
N GLY A 48 1.19 14.02 -18.74
CA GLY A 48 0.16 13.18 -18.12
C GLY A 48 -0.25 13.59 -16.71
N TRP A 49 0.34 14.64 -16.12
CA TRP A 49 0.01 15.15 -14.80
C TRP A 49 -0.01 16.68 -14.78
N GLU A 50 -1.16 17.29 -14.56
CA GLU A 50 -1.36 18.75 -14.68
C GLU A 50 -1.29 19.51 -13.33
N TRP A 51 -1.23 18.80 -12.21
CA TRP A 51 -1.37 19.38 -10.88
C TRP A 51 -0.04 19.56 -10.17
N SER A 52 -0.07 20.37 -9.10
CA SER A 52 1.07 20.56 -8.20
C SER A 52 0.71 20.11 -6.81
N LEU A 53 1.44 19.13 -6.28
CA LEU A 53 1.29 18.66 -4.90
C LEU A 53 2.60 18.85 -4.14
N ASP A 54 2.52 19.36 -2.93
CA ASP A 54 3.59 19.23 -1.94
C ASP A 54 3.36 17.94 -1.17
N LEU A 55 4.35 17.08 -1.19
CA LEU A 55 4.31 15.76 -0.54
C LEU A 55 5.31 15.74 0.61
N SER A 56 4.91 15.14 1.73
CA SER A 56 5.84 14.80 2.81
C SER A 56 5.55 13.42 3.35
N VAL A 57 6.57 12.80 3.93
CA VAL A 57 6.44 11.55 4.69
C VAL A 57 7.27 11.70 5.96
N THR A 58 6.63 11.55 7.11
CA THR A 58 7.30 11.50 8.41
C THR A 58 7.40 10.05 8.86
N TYR A 59 8.59 9.61 9.17
CA TYR A 59 8.90 8.35 9.83
C TYR A 59 9.25 8.64 11.28
N ALA A 60 8.54 8.04 12.24
CA ALA A 60 8.79 8.22 13.66
C ALA A 60 8.89 6.86 14.36
N LEU A 61 9.98 6.66 15.09
CA LEU A 61 10.17 5.51 15.96
C LEU A 61 9.55 5.79 17.33
N THR A 62 8.79 4.84 17.83
CA THR A 62 8.16 4.90 19.15
C THR A 62 8.50 3.64 19.94
N ALA A 63 8.13 3.60 21.21
CA ALA A 63 8.29 2.39 22.03
C ALA A 63 7.47 1.20 21.49
N SER A 64 6.43 1.45 20.68
CA SER A 64 5.55 0.42 20.10
C SER A 64 5.88 0.09 18.64
N GLY A 65 6.85 0.75 18.02
CA GLY A 65 7.24 0.48 16.64
C GLY A 65 7.36 1.73 15.76
N LEU A 66 7.27 1.54 14.46
CA LEU A 66 7.37 2.59 13.46
C LEU A 66 6.00 3.17 13.12
N ILE A 67 5.87 4.49 13.15
CA ILE A 67 4.72 5.21 12.61
C ILE A 67 5.17 5.96 11.35
N VAL A 68 4.40 5.83 10.28
CA VAL A 68 4.64 6.53 9.01
C VAL A 68 3.43 7.40 8.69
N THR A 69 3.66 8.69 8.52
CA THR A 69 2.60 9.65 8.21
C THR A 69 2.88 10.33 6.87
N PRO A 70 2.32 9.81 5.77
CA PRO A 70 2.32 10.53 4.50
C PRO A 70 1.36 11.71 4.54
N CYS A 71 1.73 12.76 3.82
CA CYS A 71 0.89 13.94 3.63
C CYS A 71 0.99 14.40 2.17
N ALA A 72 -0.14 14.84 1.61
CA ALA A 72 -0.21 15.45 0.30
C ALA A 72 -1.06 16.71 0.36
N ARG A 73 -0.49 17.85 -0.02
CA ARG A 73 -1.19 19.12 -0.08
C ARG A 73 -1.28 19.62 -1.52
N ASN A 74 -2.49 19.93 -1.96
CA ASN A 74 -2.69 20.56 -3.27
C ASN A 74 -2.25 22.04 -3.21
N VAL A 75 -1.15 22.38 -3.85
CA VAL A 75 -0.61 23.74 -3.96
C VAL A 75 -0.90 24.37 -5.33
N GLY A 76 -1.69 23.70 -6.17
CA GLY A 76 -2.19 24.20 -7.44
C GLY A 76 -3.45 25.02 -7.29
N THR A 77 -4.02 25.43 -8.44
CA THR A 77 -5.23 26.26 -8.53
C THR A 77 -6.48 25.48 -8.94
N ALA A 78 -6.34 24.20 -9.28
CA ALA A 78 -7.43 23.30 -9.63
C ALA A 78 -7.47 22.09 -8.69
N ALA A 79 -8.63 21.47 -8.55
CA ALA A 79 -8.77 20.22 -7.78
C ALA A 79 -7.91 19.11 -8.41
N ALA A 80 -7.12 18.44 -7.59
CA ALA A 80 -6.17 17.40 -8.01
C ALA A 80 -6.64 16.01 -7.59
N PRO A 81 -6.68 15.02 -8.49
CA PRO A 81 -6.89 13.63 -8.10
C PRO A 81 -5.67 13.14 -7.31
N PHE A 82 -5.90 12.30 -6.32
CA PHE A 82 -4.83 11.79 -5.47
C PHE A 82 -5.15 10.37 -4.99
N GLY A 83 -4.15 9.51 -5.01
CA GLY A 83 -4.14 8.22 -4.36
C GLY A 83 -2.76 7.97 -3.75
N PHE A 84 -2.73 7.25 -2.63
CA PHE A 84 -1.52 6.87 -1.94
C PHE A 84 -1.49 5.37 -1.71
N GLY A 85 -0.31 4.77 -1.85
CA GLY A 85 0.02 3.44 -1.40
C GLY A 85 1.46 3.40 -0.90
N ALA A 86 1.71 2.61 0.14
CA ALA A 86 3.06 2.29 0.61
C ALA A 86 3.36 0.82 0.29
N HIS A 87 4.64 0.47 0.14
CA HIS A 87 5.05 -0.89 -0.24
C HIS A 87 6.10 -1.48 0.72
N PRO A 88 5.82 -1.54 2.03
CA PRO A 88 6.71 -2.17 2.97
C PRO A 88 6.69 -3.69 2.84
N TYR A 89 7.86 -4.32 2.97
CA TYR A 89 7.99 -5.75 3.14
C TYR A 89 8.14 -6.09 4.62
N LEU A 90 7.28 -6.98 5.11
CA LEU A 90 7.32 -7.48 6.48
C LEU A 90 8.00 -8.85 6.50
N SER A 91 8.85 -9.07 7.52
CA SER A 91 9.53 -10.35 7.72
C SER A 91 9.55 -10.71 9.20
N VAL A 92 9.37 -11.99 9.49
CA VAL A 92 9.45 -12.56 10.84
C VAL A 92 10.68 -13.45 11.03
N GLY A 93 11.60 -13.45 10.06
CA GLY A 93 12.83 -14.25 10.09
C GLY A 93 13.52 -14.31 8.76
N GLU A 94 14.47 -15.26 8.62
CA GLU A 94 15.23 -15.52 7.41
C GLU A 94 14.59 -16.61 6.53
N ASP A 95 13.51 -17.23 7.00
CA ASP A 95 12.80 -18.30 6.31
C ASP A 95 11.94 -17.73 5.17
N ARG A 96 11.55 -18.62 4.27
CA ARG A 96 10.65 -18.27 3.16
C ARG A 96 9.27 -17.94 3.70
N VAL A 97 8.55 -17.10 2.96
CA VAL A 97 7.18 -16.70 3.30
C VAL A 97 6.18 -17.86 3.36
N ASP A 98 6.53 -19.01 2.78
CA ASP A 98 5.71 -20.23 2.81
C ASP A 98 5.42 -20.72 4.25
N GLU A 99 6.35 -20.48 5.18
CA GLU A 99 6.28 -20.94 6.57
C GLU A 99 5.67 -19.91 7.53
N VAL A 100 5.16 -18.81 7.00
CA VAL A 100 4.58 -17.72 7.78
C VAL A 100 3.07 -17.89 7.90
N GLU A 101 2.54 -17.74 9.11
CA GLU A 101 1.10 -17.55 9.33
C GLU A 101 0.73 -16.11 9.05
N VAL A 102 -0.35 -15.92 8.29
CA VAL A 102 -0.85 -14.61 7.88
C VAL A 102 -2.29 -14.46 8.33
N ALA A 103 -2.61 -13.27 8.84
CA ALA A 103 -4.00 -12.86 9.10
C ALA A 103 -4.27 -11.53 8.40
N ILE A 104 -5.36 -11.47 7.61
CA ILE A 104 -5.79 -10.29 6.84
C ILE A 104 -7.27 -10.04 7.16
N PRO A 105 -7.63 -8.96 7.84
CA PRO A 105 -9.01 -8.70 8.26
C PRO A 105 -9.84 -8.06 7.14
N ALA A 106 -9.96 -8.73 6.00
CA ALA A 106 -10.70 -8.23 4.85
C ALA A 106 -11.71 -9.27 4.34
N ALA A 107 -12.90 -8.82 3.96
CA ALA A 107 -14.00 -9.68 3.52
C ALA A 107 -14.08 -9.83 2.00
N SER A 108 -13.43 -8.93 1.24
CA SER A 108 -13.48 -8.93 -0.22
C SER A 108 -12.09 -8.76 -0.83
N LEU A 109 -11.94 -9.25 -2.05
CA LEU A 109 -10.76 -9.05 -2.88
C LEU A 109 -11.15 -8.46 -4.24
N LEU A 110 -10.19 -7.80 -4.87
CA LEU A 110 -10.33 -7.27 -6.21
C LEU A 110 -9.96 -8.34 -7.23
N GLU A 111 -10.92 -8.73 -8.07
CA GLU A 111 -10.66 -9.58 -9.23
C GLU A 111 -10.00 -8.75 -10.33
N VAL A 112 -9.01 -9.32 -10.99
CA VAL A 112 -8.25 -8.68 -12.06
C VAL A 112 -8.17 -9.56 -13.30
N ASP A 113 -8.01 -8.93 -14.47
CA ASP A 113 -7.74 -9.61 -15.72
C ASP A 113 -6.25 -10.00 -15.89
N ASP A 114 -5.89 -10.60 -17.03
CA ASP A 114 -4.51 -11.01 -17.35
C ASP A 114 -3.52 -9.83 -17.37
N ARG A 115 -4.01 -8.60 -17.41
CA ARG A 115 -3.22 -7.37 -17.35
C ARG A 115 -3.17 -6.78 -15.93
N LEU A 116 -3.75 -7.45 -14.95
CA LEU A 116 -3.95 -6.97 -13.57
C LEU A 116 -4.84 -5.72 -13.49
N LEU A 117 -5.77 -5.55 -14.43
CA LEU A 117 -6.78 -4.49 -14.37
C LEU A 117 -8.02 -4.99 -13.62
N PRO A 118 -8.63 -4.15 -12.77
CA PRO A 118 -9.86 -4.49 -12.04
C PRO A 118 -10.99 -4.91 -12.97
N VAL A 119 -11.65 -6.02 -12.64
CA VAL A 119 -12.84 -6.52 -13.35
C VAL A 119 -14.04 -6.72 -12.42
N GLY A 120 -13.85 -6.76 -11.10
CA GLY A 120 -14.91 -6.91 -10.13
C GLY A 120 -14.39 -7.08 -8.70
N LEU A 121 -15.33 -7.28 -7.78
CA LEU A 121 -15.06 -7.66 -6.39
C LEU A 121 -15.63 -9.06 -6.15
N ALA A 122 -14.89 -9.87 -5.41
CA ALA A 122 -15.35 -11.17 -4.92
C ALA A 122 -15.21 -11.26 -3.40
N ALA A 123 -16.12 -11.98 -2.75
CA ALA A 123 -15.96 -12.33 -1.34
C ALA A 123 -14.80 -13.31 -1.17
N VAL A 124 -14.07 -13.20 -0.05
CA VAL A 124 -13.01 -14.17 0.29
C VAL A 124 -13.54 -15.49 0.84
N ASP A 125 -14.83 -15.52 1.25
CA ASP A 125 -15.48 -16.68 1.86
C ASP A 125 -15.28 -17.95 1.01
N ASP A 126 -14.91 -19.06 1.67
CA ASP A 126 -14.72 -20.38 1.08
C ASP A 126 -13.65 -20.41 -0.06
N THR A 127 -12.71 -19.45 -0.07
CA THR A 127 -11.60 -19.39 -1.03
C THR A 127 -10.23 -19.56 -0.35
N ASP A 128 -9.19 -19.82 -1.14
CA ASP A 128 -7.80 -19.83 -0.64
C ASP A 128 -7.28 -18.44 -0.27
N HIS A 129 -8.05 -17.38 -0.53
CA HIS A 129 -7.73 -16.00 -0.17
C HIS A 129 -8.37 -15.56 1.16
N ASP A 130 -9.08 -16.44 1.86
CA ASP A 130 -9.63 -16.14 3.19
C ASP A 130 -8.57 -16.30 4.28
N PHE A 131 -8.05 -15.16 4.73
CA PHE A 131 -7.08 -15.03 5.81
C PHE A 131 -7.65 -14.28 7.02
N ARG A 132 -8.97 -14.20 7.17
CA ARG A 132 -9.61 -13.56 8.34
C ARG A 132 -9.27 -14.30 9.63
N GLU A 133 -9.07 -15.60 9.56
CA GLU A 133 -8.44 -16.39 10.64
C GLU A 133 -6.96 -16.65 10.27
N PRO A 134 -6.03 -16.56 11.24
CA PRO A 134 -4.62 -16.82 10.99
C PRO A 134 -4.39 -18.21 10.38
N ARG A 135 -3.65 -18.28 9.27
CA ARG A 135 -3.28 -19.57 8.64
C ARG A 135 -1.93 -19.47 7.93
N LEU A 136 -1.29 -20.63 7.76
CA LEU A 136 -0.06 -20.71 6.97
C LEU A 136 -0.32 -20.25 5.52
N LEU A 137 0.58 -19.44 5.00
CA LEU A 137 0.56 -19.02 3.61
C LEU A 137 0.77 -20.20 2.66
N GLY A 138 1.72 -21.09 2.99
CA GLY A 138 2.09 -22.22 2.14
C GLY A 138 2.64 -21.77 0.79
N GLU A 139 2.32 -22.50 -0.26
CA GLU A 139 2.74 -22.21 -1.63
C GLU A 139 1.81 -21.22 -2.36
N LEU A 140 0.80 -20.67 -1.67
CA LEU A 140 -0.14 -19.75 -2.29
C LEU A 140 0.59 -18.48 -2.74
N THR A 141 0.38 -18.10 -3.99
CA THR A 141 0.87 -16.84 -4.56
C THR A 141 -0.19 -15.76 -4.38
N LEU A 142 0.20 -14.66 -3.73
CA LEU A 142 -0.61 -13.47 -3.62
C LEU A 142 0.03 -12.31 -4.39
N ASP A 143 -0.76 -11.66 -5.20
CA ASP A 143 -0.59 -10.33 -5.78
C ASP A 143 -1.99 -9.72 -5.85
N THR A 144 -2.58 -9.52 -4.65
CA THR A 144 -4.02 -9.38 -4.47
C THR A 144 -4.35 -8.13 -3.67
N ALA A 145 -5.21 -7.29 -4.20
CA ALA A 145 -5.81 -6.18 -3.47
C ALA A 145 -7.04 -6.68 -2.68
N TYR A 146 -7.11 -6.33 -1.41
CA TYR A 146 -8.20 -6.63 -0.50
C TYR A 146 -8.92 -5.36 -0.09
N THR A 147 -10.21 -5.49 0.22
CA THR A 147 -11.07 -4.40 0.74
C THR A 147 -12.14 -4.96 1.70
N ASP A 148 -13.11 -4.12 2.07
CA ASP A 148 -14.07 -4.43 3.14
C ASP A 148 -13.35 -4.85 4.42
N VAL A 149 -12.37 -4.03 4.79
CA VAL A 149 -11.50 -4.25 5.94
C VAL A 149 -12.28 -4.10 7.25
N VAL A 150 -12.03 -5.00 8.18
CA VAL A 150 -12.60 -4.95 9.52
C VAL A 150 -11.64 -4.22 10.44
N ALA A 151 -12.12 -3.09 10.99
CA ALA A 151 -11.35 -2.31 11.95
C ALA A 151 -11.56 -2.83 13.39
N ASP A 152 -10.51 -2.73 14.18
CA ASP A 152 -10.57 -2.88 15.62
C ASP A 152 -11.25 -1.67 16.29
N ALA A 153 -11.37 -1.72 17.63
CA ALA A 153 -12.04 -0.67 18.41
C ALA A 153 -11.38 0.72 18.30
N ASP A 154 -10.13 0.79 17.87
CA ASP A 154 -9.38 2.05 17.63
C ASP A 154 -9.51 2.59 16.20
N GLY A 155 -10.32 1.94 15.36
CA GLY A 155 -10.56 2.33 13.97
C GLY A 155 -9.50 1.87 12.98
N CYS A 156 -8.51 1.09 13.41
CA CYS A 156 -7.46 0.56 12.55
C CYS A 156 -7.69 -0.91 12.19
N TRP A 157 -7.40 -1.29 10.96
CA TRP A 157 -7.22 -2.70 10.60
C TRP A 157 -5.78 -3.14 10.85
N ARG A 158 -5.58 -4.45 11.01
CA ARG A 158 -4.27 -5.05 11.31
C ARG A 158 -4.03 -6.30 10.47
N VAL A 159 -2.95 -6.29 9.69
CA VAL A 159 -2.40 -7.49 9.06
C VAL A 159 -1.26 -7.99 9.93
N THR A 160 -1.32 -9.25 10.32
CA THR A 160 -0.32 -9.87 11.20
C THR A 160 0.39 -11.01 10.48
N LEU A 161 1.70 -11.02 10.57
CA LEU A 161 2.56 -12.13 10.17
C LEU A 161 3.15 -12.75 11.44
N ALA A 162 3.04 -14.06 11.58
CA ALA A 162 3.61 -14.79 12.69
C ALA A 162 4.43 -15.99 12.22
N HIS A 163 5.59 -16.23 12.85
CA HIS A 163 6.38 -17.41 12.58
C HIS A 163 6.03 -18.49 13.62
N PRO A 164 5.40 -19.61 13.22
CA PRO A 164 4.81 -20.56 14.16
C PRO A 164 5.83 -21.25 15.07
N HIS A 165 7.09 -21.37 14.65
CA HIS A 165 8.13 -22.06 15.43
C HIS A 165 8.96 -21.11 16.32
N THR A 166 9.18 -19.88 15.89
CA THR A 166 10.00 -18.91 16.66
C THR A 166 9.16 -18.01 17.55
N GLY A 167 7.86 -17.92 17.29
CA GLY A 167 6.94 -17.01 17.98
C GLY A 167 7.15 -15.53 17.63
N ARG A 168 7.99 -15.20 16.64
CA ARG A 168 8.14 -13.82 16.16
C ARG A 168 6.87 -13.38 15.46
N VAL A 169 6.45 -12.15 15.73
CA VAL A 169 5.27 -11.54 15.14
C VAL A 169 5.65 -10.16 14.61
N VAL A 170 5.03 -9.75 13.53
CA VAL A 170 5.05 -8.37 13.05
C VAL A 170 3.65 -8.01 12.57
N THR A 171 3.19 -6.82 12.92
CA THR A 171 1.87 -6.33 12.55
C THR A 171 2.01 -5.01 11.81
N LEU A 172 1.36 -4.92 10.64
CA LEU A 172 1.10 -3.64 9.99
C LEU A 172 -0.34 -3.21 10.30
N TRP A 173 -0.51 -1.97 10.70
CA TRP A 173 -1.82 -1.37 10.97
C TRP A 173 -2.01 -0.09 10.16
N ALA A 174 -3.26 0.21 9.81
CA ALA A 174 -3.62 1.47 9.20
C ALA A 174 -5.06 1.88 9.55
N ASP A 175 -5.35 3.19 9.51
CA ASP A 175 -6.70 3.73 9.69
C ASP A 175 -7.63 3.21 8.59
N ALA A 176 -8.69 2.51 8.95
CA ALA A 176 -9.59 1.85 8.00
C ALA A 176 -10.37 2.82 7.12
N THR A 177 -10.59 4.06 7.58
CA THR A 177 -11.28 5.09 6.80
C THR A 177 -10.37 5.70 5.75
N ALA A 178 -9.10 5.93 6.11
CA ALA A 178 -8.12 6.51 5.21
C ALA A 178 -7.54 5.49 4.22
N TYR A 179 -7.42 4.23 4.66
CA TYR A 179 -6.87 3.11 3.88
C TYR A 179 -7.90 1.97 3.79
N PRO A 180 -8.97 2.14 2.99
CA PRO A 180 -9.99 1.08 2.83
C PRO A 180 -9.50 -0.12 2.02
N TRP A 181 -8.29 -0.03 1.45
CA TRP A 181 -7.65 -1.04 0.61
C TRP A 181 -6.30 -1.44 1.15
N LEU A 182 -5.90 -2.67 0.88
CA LEU A 182 -4.52 -3.13 1.05
C LEU A 182 -4.14 -4.12 -0.04
N GLN A 183 -2.89 -4.04 -0.54
CA GLN A 183 -2.32 -5.05 -1.42
C GLN A 183 -1.48 -6.01 -0.59
N VAL A 184 -1.53 -7.30 -0.93
CA VAL A 184 -0.61 -8.31 -0.38
C VAL A 184 0.13 -8.98 -1.52
N PHE A 185 1.47 -8.98 -1.44
CA PHE A 185 2.33 -9.55 -2.48
C PHE A 185 3.39 -10.45 -1.87
N THR A 186 3.48 -11.70 -2.36
CA THR A 186 4.36 -12.75 -1.81
C THR A 186 5.73 -12.81 -2.48
N GLY A 187 6.01 -11.93 -3.43
CA GLY A 187 7.32 -11.81 -4.06
C GLY A 187 7.62 -12.83 -5.16
N ASP A 188 6.59 -13.50 -5.70
CA ASP A 188 6.80 -14.59 -6.67
C ASP A 188 7.37 -14.11 -8.01
N SER A 189 7.08 -12.87 -8.41
CA SER A 189 7.62 -12.28 -9.64
C SER A 189 8.97 -11.59 -9.47
N LEU A 190 9.53 -11.55 -8.24
CA LEU A 190 10.84 -10.98 -8.01
C LEU A 190 11.95 -11.84 -8.63
N PRO A 191 13.07 -11.22 -9.05
CA PRO A 191 14.23 -11.98 -9.54
C PRO A 191 14.76 -12.93 -8.48
N LEU A 192 15.18 -14.14 -8.89
CA LEU A 192 15.92 -15.04 -8.00
C LEU A 192 17.26 -14.39 -7.59
N PRO A 193 17.74 -14.50 -6.34
CA PRO A 193 17.22 -15.33 -5.24
C PRO A 193 16.19 -14.62 -4.33
N ALA A 194 15.78 -13.38 -4.63
CA ALA A 194 14.90 -12.59 -3.77
C ALA A 194 13.46 -13.14 -3.71
N ARG A 195 13.10 -13.99 -4.68
CA ARG A 195 11.77 -14.59 -4.77
C ARG A 195 11.37 -15.27 -3.46
N ARG A 196 10.23 -14.85 -2.87
CA ARG A 196 9.67 -15.39 -1.63
C ARG A 196 10.61 -15.40 -0.41
N ALA A 197 11.75 -14.72 -0.48
CA ALA A 197 12.73 -14.65 0.61
C ALA A 197 12.84 -13.25 1.22
N SER A 198 12.18 -12.24 0.63
CA SER A 198 12.29 -10.85 1.07
C SER A 198 11.23 -10.46 2.10
N GLY A 199 10.32 -11.36 2.44
CA GLY A 199 9.13 -11.09 3.24
C GLY A 199 7.88 -10.93 2.37
N ILE A 200 6.77 -10.60 3.02
CA ILE A 200 5.47 -10.34 2.39
C ILE A 200 5.27 -8.82 2.34
N ALA A 201 4.99 -8.29 1.15
CA ALA A 201 4.55 -6.90 1.06
C ALA A 201 3.11 -6.80 1.57
N VAL A 202 2.87 -5.84 2.46
CA VAL A 202 1.54 -5.47 2.95
C VAL A 202 1.40 -3.96 2.77
N GLU A 203 0.54 -3.56 1.86
CA GLU A 203 0.57 -2.22 1.28
C GLU A 203 -0.73 -1.48 1.61
N PRO A 204 -0.75 -0.59 2.60
CA PRO A 204 -1.93 0.24 2.85
C PRO A 204 -2.16 1.19 1.67
N MET A 205 -3.40 1.21 1.15
CA MET A 205 -3.78 2.01 -0.01
C MET A 205 -5.04 2.81 0.25
N THR A 206 -5.08 4.06 -0.25
CA THR A 206 -6.27 4.93 -0.17
C THR A 206 -7.31 4.62 -1.24
N CYS A 207 -6.91 3.95 -2.31
CA CYS A 207 -7.77 3.57 -3.43
C CYS A 207 -7.20 2.30 -4.10
N PRO A 208 -8.02 1.54 -4.87
CA PRO A 208 -7.55 0.34 -5.55
C PRO A 208 -6.62 0.66 -6.73
N PRO A 209 -5.96 -0.36 -7.32
CA PRO A 209 -5.31 -0.23 -8.61
C PRO A 209 -6.26 0.35 -9.67
N ASP A 210 -5.71 1.10 -10.63
CA ASP A 210 -6.43 1.73 -11.75
C ASP A 210 -7.48 2.80 -11.37
N ALA A 211 -7.49 3.28 -10.12
CA ALA A 211 -8.45 4.27 -9.62
C ALA A 211 -8.48 5.58 -10.42
N PHE A 212 -7.42 5.96 -11.12
CA PHE A 212 -7.41 7.13 -12.01
C PHE A 212 -8.31 6.95 -13.25
N ASN A 213 -8.61 5.72 -13.64
CA ASN A 213 -9.54 5.40 -14.72
C ASN A 213 -10.93 5.09 -14.20
N THR A 214 -11.04 4.28 -13.14
CA THR A 214 -12.34 3.85 -12.59
C THR A 214 -13.00 4.95 -11.77
N GLY A 215 -12.22 5.72 -11.02
CA GLY A 215 -12.70 6.71 -10.05
C GLY A 215 -12.99 6.13 -8.67
N ASP A 216 -12.81 4.82 -8.48
CA ASP A 216 -13.13 4.13 -7.23
C ASP A 216 -12.23 4.62 -6.11
N ASP A 217 -12.83 5.11 -5.02
CA ASP A 217 -12.16 5.65 -3.82
C ASP A 217 -11.05 6.68 -4.11
N LEU A 218 -11.00 7.22 -5.33
CA LEU A 218 -10.01 8.21 -5.71
C LEU A 218 -10.27 9.52 -4.98
N LEU A 219 -9.30 9.97 -4.19
CA LEU A 219 -9.38 11.25 -3.50
C LEU A 219 -9.29 12.40 -4.49
N VAL A 220 -9.97 13.51 -4.20
CA VAL A 220 -9.89 14.77 -4.95
C VAL A 220 -9.57 15.89 -3.98
N LEU A 221 -8.35 16.40 -4.03
CA LEU A 221 -7.90 17.49 -3.17
C LEU A 221 -8.22 18.85 -3.81
N ALA A 222 -9.09 19.63 -3.20
CA ALA A 222 -9.32 21.02 -3.62
C ALA A 222 -8.03 21.87 -3.44
N PRO A 223 -7.90 23.03 -4.11
CA PRO A 223 -6.79 23.93 -3.88
C PRO A 223 -6.60 24.26 -2.40
N GLY A 224 -5.41 24.04 -1.87
CA GLY A 224 -5.06 24.22 -0.46
C GLY A 224 -5.46 23.07 0.46
N GLN A 225 -6.26 22.12 0.01
CA GLN A 225 -6.64 20.93 0.80
C GLN A 225 -5.45 19.97 0.96
N GLU A 226 -5.47 19.27 2.09
CA GLU A 226 -4.44 18.31 2.47
C GLU A 226 -5.07 16.97 2.82
N PHE A 227 -4.38 15.88 2.46
CA PHE A 227 -4.56 14.53 2.97
C PHE A 227 -3.41 14.23 3.92
N ALA A 228 -3.70 13.66 5.09
CA ALA A 228 -2.70 13.08 5.98
C ALA A 228 -3.35 11.98 6.80
N ALA A 229 -2.75 10.78 6.81
CA ALA A 229 -3.22 9.67 7.62
C ALA A 229 -2.05 8.74 7.98
N PRO A 230 -1.90 8.35 9.26
CA PRO A 230 -0.83 7.46 9.67
C PRO A 230 -1.15 5.99 9.35
N TRP A 231 -0.09 5.22 9.16
CA TRP A 231 -0.03 3.79 9.24
C TRP A 231 1.24 3.40 10.00
N GLY A 232 1.39 2.15 10.40
CA GLY A 232 2.58 1.79 11.15
C GLY A 232 2.87 0.30 11.20
N ILE A 233 4.05 -0.02 11.74
CA ILE A 233 4.54 -1.39 11.93
C ILE A 233 4.90 -1.57 13.39
N THR A 234 4.34 -2.60 14.01
CA THR A 234 4.59 -2.97 15.41
C THR A 234 5.25 -4.35 15.44
N PRO A 235 6.44 -4.50 16.04
CA PRO A 235 7.00 -5.80 16.36
C PRO A 235 6.21 -6.44 17.51
N GLY A 236 6.04 -7.76 17.49
CA GLY A 236 5.41 -8.56 18.54
C GLY A 236 6.41 -9.36 19.35
#